data_b84c95c03a60a86abf1f3e8ec2d5af58
#
_entry.id   b84c95c03a60a86abf1f3e8ec2d5af58
#
_cell.length_a   1.000
_cell.length_b   1.000
_cell.length_c   1.000
_cell.angle_alpha   90.00
_cell.angle_beta   90.00
_cell.angle_gamma   90.00
#
_symmetry.space_group_name_H-M   'P 1'
#
loop_
_entity.id
_entity.type
_entity.pdbx_description
1 polymer ?
#
loop_
_entity_poly.entity_id
_entity_poly.type
_entity_poly.pdbx_seq_one_letter_code
_entity_poly.pdbx_strand_id
1 'polypeptide(L)'
;MTTTATAPTRAFVRDRDFLRLLFTRFSAHWGNGMYQAGLAGAVLFNPERAADALAMAGGFAALLLPYSIVGPFAGALLDRWDRRKVLIFASLLRSATILATAVAVGTGVAGIGLFSLALASEGISRFIGSGLSASLPHVVEEKSVVAANAFAATWGSVLAVVGGGCAIGLRALTGADDAGSAWVTAVAALGGIGAAVLAAGFARGLLGPSTVDEPSNPALAVARGLADGAKAAWRTPSVTAGFVALFAHRASYGISLLVTVLLMRNHFAAGMTGLGEMAAFAGAGILVAGLLTAWLLKRFGRVRVVVGALVLAAVAQSALGLPMTIPTALLAAFLVTGAGQVLKLCVDSSVQLDVADEARGRVFALYDTLFNITQVVAVSLAATVIPADGRSPGLLVTATVLYLAGAAGHLLAGRKHQIR
;
A
#
# COMPACT_ATOMS: atom_id res chain seq x y z
N MET A 1 -20.10 -30.83 -12.68
CA MET A 1 -19.45 -30.05 -13.76
C MET A 1 -20.19 -28.74 -13.93
N THR A 2 -19.80 -27.72 -13.19
CA THR A 2 -20.31 -26.34 -13.32
C THR A 2 -19.21 -25.54 -13.98
N THR A 3 -19.33 -25.29 -15.26
CA THR A 3 -18.53 -24.37 -16.05
C THR A 3 -18.71 -22.98 -15.47
N THR A 4 -17.72 -22.49 -14.74
CA THR A 4 -17.58 -21.07 -14.42
C THR A 4 -17.34 -20.33 -15.72
N ALA A 5 -18.42 -19.90 -16.36
CA ALA A 5 -18.36 -19.00 -17.49
C ALA A 5 -17.80 -17.67 -16.94
N THR A 6 -16.53 -17.39 -17.25
CA THR A 6 -15.95 -16.07 -17.08
C THR A 6 -16.81 -15.10 -17.89
N ALA A 7 -17.56 -14.24 -17.18
CA ALA A 7 -18.33 -13.18 -17.83
C ALA A 7 -17.37 -12.41 -18.75
N PRO A 8 -17.67 -12.22 -20.04
CA PRO A 8 -16.73 -11.64 -20.97
C PRO A 8 -16.43 -10.21 -20.53
N THR A 9 -15.17 -9.91 -20.27
CA THR A 9 -14.62 -8.56 -19.95
C THR A 9 -15.17 -7.47 -20.89
N ARG A 10 -15.64 -7.87 -22.08
CA ARG A 10 -16.25 -7.02 -23.10
C ARG A 10 -17.62 -6.41 -22.71
N ALA A 11 -18.33 -6.98 -21.72
CA ALA A 11 -19.68 -6.53 -21.40
C ALA A 11 -19.66 -5.18 -20.63
N PHE A 12 -18.82 -5.05 -19.60
CA PHE A 12 -18.76 -3.85 -18.78
C PHE A 12 -17.88 -2.73 -19.38
N VAL A 13 -16.91 -3.06 -20.25
CA VAL A 13 -16.03 -2.06 -20.91
C VAL A 13 -16.77 -1.20 -21.96
N ARG A 14 -18.05 -1.51 -22.25
CA ARG A 14 -18.89 -0.69 -23.15
C ARG A 14 -19.83 0.27 -22.40
N ASP A 15 -19.98 0.10 -21.10
CA ASP A 15 -20.83 0.98 -20.29
C ASP A 15 -20.16 2.34 -20.06
N ARG A 16 -20.88 3.41 -20.37
CA ARG A 16 -20.35 4.78 -20.26
C ARG A 16 -20.07 5.18 -18.81
N ASP A 17 -20.90 4.74 -17.89
CA ASP A 17 -20.73 5.10 -16.47
C ASP A 17 -19.60 4.28 -15.84
N PHE A 18 -19.45 3.01 -16.23
CA PHE A 18 -18.27 2.23 -15.84
C PHE A 18 -16.97 2.84 -16.38
N LEU A 19 -16.92 3.19 -17.67
CA LEU A 19 -15.74 3.84 -18.25
C LEU A 19 -15.42 5.17 -17.57
N ARG A 20 -16.43 5.98 -17.25
CA ARG A 20 -16.23 7.24 -16.50
C ARG A 20 -15.67 6.98 -15.11
N LEU A 21 -16.17 5.97 -14.38
CA LEU A 21 -15.64 5.57 -13.08
C LEU A 21 -14.19 5.06 -13.18
N LEU A 22 -13.91 4.28 -14.22
CA LEU A 22 -12.58 3.77 -14.53
C LEU A 22 -11.57 4.89 -14.80
N PHE A 23 -11.94 5.87 -15.67
CA PHE A 23 -11.08 7.01 -15.95
C PHE A 23 -10.93 7.95 -14.74
N THR A 24 -11.95 8.10 -13.91
CA THR A 24 -11.85 8.79 -12.62
C THR A 24 -10.80 8.11 -11.73
N ARG A 25 -10.83 6.78 -11.64
CA ARG A 25 -9.83 5.98 -10.92
C ARG A 25 -8.43 6.13 -11.54
N PHE A 26 -8.31 6.07 -12.86
CA PHE A 26 -7.04 6.22 -13.58
C PHE A 26 -6.38 7.57 -13.32
N SER A 27 -7.15 8.65 -13.42
CA SER A 27 -6.68 10.02 -13.13
C SER A 27 -6.20 10.13 -11.68
N ALA A 28 -6.97 9.61 -10.72
CA ALA A 28 -6.60 9.62 -9.30
C ALA A 28 -5.33 8.80 -9.03
N HIS A 29 -5.19 7.61 -9.63
CA HIS A 29 -4.03 6.74 -9.45
C HIS A 29 -2.76 7.28 -10.10
N TRP A 30 -2.87 7.86 -11.31
CA TRP A 30 -1.76 8.54 -11.97
C TRP A 30 -1.24 9.70 -11.10
N GLY A 31 -2.14 10.58 -10.65
CA GLY A 31 -1.77 11.68 -9.74
C GLY A 31 -1.19 11.18 -8.41
N ASN A 32 -1.65 10.02 -7.92
CA ASN A 32 -1.10 9.41 -6.70
C ASN A 32 0.35 8.95 -6.90
N GLY A 33 0.61 8.21 -7.98
CA GLY A 33 1.97 7.74 -8.29
C GLY A 33 2.92 8.90 -8.53
N MET A 34 2.47 9.95 -9.23
CA MET A 34 3.26 11.14 -9.46
C MET A 34 3.56 11.91 -8.17
N TYR A 35 2.58 12.05 -7.30
CA TYR A 35 2.75 12.70 -5.98
C TYR A 35 3.73 11.93 -5.08
N GLN A 36 3.56 10.62 -4.97
CA GLN A 36 4.42 9.78 -4.12
C GLN A 36 5.88 9.80 -4.60
N ALA A 37 6.11 9.72 -5.91
CA ALA A 37 7.46 9.80 -6.47
C ALA A 37 8.05 11.21 -6.35
N GLY A 38 7.25 12.26 -6.54
CA GLY A 38 7.64 13.65 -6.33
C GLY A 38 8.04 13.91 -4.87
N LEU A 39 7.22 13.49 -3.93
CA LEU A 39 7.49 13.60 -2.50
C LEU A 39 8.74 12.79 -2.08
N ALA A 40 8.87 11.56 -2.56
CA ALA A 40 10.06 10.75 -2.33
C ALA A 40 11.31 11.45 -2.90
N GLY A 41 11.20 12.04 -4.08
CA GLY A 41 12.26 12.86 -4.67
C GLY A 41 12.64 14.04 -3.78
N ALA A 42 11.67 14.79 -3.29
CA ALA A 42 11.90 15.95 -2.43
C ALA A 42 12.48 15.59 -1.06
N VAL A 43 11.99 14.51 -0.43
CA VAL A 43 12.40 14.13 0.94
C VAL A 43 13.67 13.29 0.93
N LEU A 44 13.80 12.34 -0.02
CA LEU A 44 14.87 11.35 0.02
C LEU A 44 16.06 11.71 -0.87
N PHE A 45 15.84 12.43 -1.98
CA PHE A 45 16.85 12.62 -3.04
C PHE A 45 17.09 14.06 -3.43
N ASN A 46 16.62 15.01 -2.62
CA ASN A 46 16.97 16.42 -2.81
C ASN A 46 18.33 16.69 -2.15
N PRO A 47 19.35 17.15 -2.92
CA PRO A 47 20.69 17.44 -2.37
C PRO A 47 20.70 18.59 -1.36
N GLU A 48 19.71 19.49 -1.40
CA GLU A 48 19.57 20.61 -0.47
C GLU A 48 19.08 20.18 0.91
N ARG A 49 18.58 18.94 1.05
CA ARG A 49 18.01 18.40 2.30
C ARG A 49 18.91 17.31 2.88
N ALA A 50 19.24 17.42 4.16
CA ALA A 50 19.97 16.38 4.85
C ALA A 50 19.20 15.05 4.86
N ALA A 51 19.90 13.95 4.60
CA ALA A 51 19.34 12.61 4.71
C ALA A 51 19.32 12.18 6.17
N ASP A 52 18.28 12.52 6.90
CA ASP A 52 18.05 12.05 8.26
C ASP A 52 17.14 10.82 8.26
N ALA A 53 17.56 9.79 8.99
CA ALA A 53 16.80 8.54 9.13
C ALA A 53 15.40 8.77 9.75
N LEU A 54 15.27 9.70 10.70
CA LEU A 54 14.00 10.06 11.30
C LEU A 54 13.08 10.79 10.30
N ALA A 55 13.63 11.66 9.45
CA ALA A 55 12.85 12.27 8.37
C ALA A 55 12.34 11.22 7.37
N MET A 56 13.13 10.22 7.03
CA MET A 56 12.68 9.10 6.20
C MET A 56 11.58 8.29 6.90
N ALA A 57 11.72 7.99 8.20
CA ALA A 57 10.68 7.32 8.97
C ALA A 57 9.37 8.13 8.98
N GLY A 58 9.46 9.45 9.13
CA GLY A 58 8.33 10.37 9.01
C GLY A 58 7.66 10.31 7.63
N GLY A 59 8.44 10.24 6.55
CA GLY A 59 7.95 10.05 5.19
C GLY A 59 7.20 8.72 5.02
N PHE A 60 7.76 7.61 5.51
CA PHE A 60 7.07 6.32 5.50
C PHE A 60 5.80 6.33 6.36
N ALA A 61 5.83 7.00 7.53
CA ALA A 61 4.64 7.16 8.36
C ALA A 61 3.55 7.95 7.63
N ALA A 62 3.91 9.06 6.97
CA ALA A 62 2.97 9.87 6.19
C ALA A 62 2.33 9.09 5.03
N LEU A 63 3.08 8.19 4.38
CA LEU A 63 2.56 7.35 3.29
C LEU A 63 1.70 6.18 3.77
N LEU A 64 2.01 5.58 4.92
CA LEU A 64 1.41 4.32 5.36
C LEU A 64 0.31 4.47 6.42
N LEU A 65 0.42 5.43 7.35
CA LEU A 65 -0.57 5.62 8.42
C LEU A 65 -1.98 5.94 7.93
N PRO A 66 -2.18 6.70 6.82
CA PRO A 66 -3.54 6.95 6.31
C PRO A 66 -4.32 5.69 5.99
N TYR A 67 -3.63 4.64 5.55
CA TYR A 67 -4.27 3.34 5.28
C TYR A 67 -4.85 2.70 6.54
N SER A 68 -4.21 2.91 7.68
CA SER A 68 -4.64 2.37 8.97
C SER A 68 -5.70 3.22 9.67
N ILE A 69 -5.66 4.53 9.46
CA ILE A 69 -6.55 5.48 10.14
C ILE A 69 -7.81 5.72 9.30
N VAL A 70 -7.65 6.11 8.02
CA VAL A 70 -8.78 6.51 7.18
C VAL A 70 -9.58 5.30 6.68
N GLY A 71 -8.92 4.17 6.40
CA GLY A 71 -9.56 2.98 5.83
C GLY A 71 -10.82 2.54 6.59
N PRO A 72 -10.74 2.27 7.89
CA PRO A 72 -11.88 1.83 8.68
C PRO A 72 -13.04 2.84 8.76
N PHE A 73 -12.73 4.16 8.72
CA PHE A 73 -13.74 5.22 8.80
C PHE A 73 -14.39 5.55 7.45
N ALA A 74 -13.68 5.29 6.35
CA ALA A 74 -14.15 5.64 5.01
C ALA A 74 -15.50 4.97 4.68
N GLY A 75 -15.66 3.69 5.03
CA GLY A 75 -16.91 2.96 4.81
C GLY A 75 -18.11 3.65 5.49
N ALA A 76 -17.99 3.91 6.79
CA ALA A 76 -19.07 4.52 7.59
C ALA A 76 -19.49 5.93 7.08
N LEU A 77 -18.56 6.68 6.50
CA LEU A 77 -18.85 8.00 5.91
C LEU A 77 -19.46 7.87 4.51
N LEU A 78 -18.99 6.93 3.70
CA LEU A 78 -19.47 6.71 2.33
C LEU A 78 -20.87 6.10 2.26
N ASP A 79 -21.32 5.47 3.33
CA ASP A 79 -22.68 4.95 3.45
C ASP A 79 -23.71 6.04 3.79
N ARG A 80 -23.24 7.26 4.13
CA ARG A 80 -24.07 8.41 4.46
C ARG A 80 -24.07 9.52 3.40
N TRP A 81 -22.97 9.68 2.70
CA TRP A 81 -22.72 10.81 1.82
C TRP A 81 -22.90 10.46 0.35
N ASP A 82 -23.48 11.36 -0.42
CA ASP A 82 -23.53 11.26 -1.89
C ASP A 82 -22.11 11.06 -2.45
N ARG A 83 -21.85 9.83 -2.91
CA ARG A 83 -20.52 9.40 -3.36
C ARG A 83 -20.02 10.22 -4.54
N ARG A 84 -20.90 10.72 -5.41
CA ARG A 84 -20.53 11.65 -6.47
C ARG A 84 -19.94 12.94 -5.90
N LYS A 85 -20.62 13.56 -4.91
CA LYS A 85 -20.10 14.76 -4.24
C LYS A 85 -18.79 14.46 -3.51
N VAL A 86 -18.71 13.34 -2.83
CA VAL A 86 -17.48 12.90 -2.16
C VAL A 86 -16.33 12.83 -3.17
N LEU A 87 -16.49 12.15 -4.30
CA LEU A 87 -15.44 12.03 -5.30
C LEU A 87 -15.01 13.40 -5.86
N ILE A 88 -15.95 14.33 -6.08
CA ILE A 88 -15.63 15.68 -6.56
C ILE A 88 -14.86 16.46 -5.49
N PHE A 89 -15.45 16.63 -4.30
CA PHE A 89 -14.86 17.48 -3.27
C PHE A 89 -13.58 16.92 -2.68
N ALA A 90 -13.53 15.61 -2.43
CA ALA A 90 -12.30 14.97 -1.94
C ALA A 90 -11.16 15.06 -2.96
N SER A 91 -11.45 14.90 -4.26
CA SER A 91 -10.42 15.04 -5.30
C SER A 91 -9.91 16.48 -5.42
N LEU A 92 -10.78 17.49 -5.32
CA LEU A 92 -10.38 18.90 -5.31
C LEU A 92 -9.59 19.24 -4.03
N LEU A 93 -10.06 18.79 -2.86
CA LEU A 93 -9.34 18.98 -1.59
C LEU A 93 -7.96 18.32 -1.64
N ARG A 94 -7.85 17.13 -2.22
CA ARG A 94 -6.57 16.47 -2.42
C ARG A 94 -5.66 17.29 -3.33
N SER A 95 -6.16 17.83 -4.44
CA SER A 95 -5.38 18.70 -5.31
C SER A 95 -4.89 19.95 -4.57
N ALA A 96 -5.73 20.55 -3.73
CA ALA A 96 -5.33 21.68 -2.91
C ALA A 96 -4.23 21.31 -1.89
N THR A 97 -4.34 20.17 -1.21
CA THR A 97 -3.27 19.68 -0.29
C THR A 97 -1.98 19.34 -1.03
N ILE A 98 -2.04 18.79 -2.24
CA ILE A 98 -0.87 18.56 -3.10
C ILE A 98 -0.20 19.89 -3.47
N LEU A 99 -0.97 20.90 -3.88
CA LEU A 99 -0.43 22.24 -4.20
C LEU A 99 0.17 22.90 -2.96
N ALA A 100 -0.46 22.78 -1.79
CA ALA A 100 0.13 23.24 -0.53
C ALA A 100 1.45 22.52 -0.21
N THR A 101 1.52 21.20 -0.49
CA THR A 101 2.76 20.41 -0.36
C THR A 101 3.83 20.92 -1.34
N ALA A 102 3.45 21.23 -2.59
CA ALA A 102 4.37 21.78 -3.57
C ALA A 102 4.97 23.13 -3.14
N VAL A 103 4.12 24.02 -2.61
CA VAL A 103 4.58 25.30 -2.04
C VAL A 103 5.51 25.07 -0.84
N ALA A 104 5.16 24.17 0.07
CA ALA A 104 5.99 23.81 1.22
C ALA A 104 7.37 23.27 0.79
N VAL A 105 7.40 22.42 -0.24
CA VAL A 105 8.65 21.91 -0.82
C VAL A 105 9.46 23.06 -1.44
N GLY A 106 8.86 23.91 -2.26
CA GLY A 106 9.53 24.99 -2.96
C GLY A 106 10.03 26.12 -2.04
N THR A 107 9.43 26.25 -0.84
CA THR A 107 9.87 27.22 0.19
C THR A 107 10.81 26.59 1.23
N GLY A 108 11.28 25.38 1.01
CA GLY A 108 12.22 24.71 1.91
C GLY A 108 11.60 24.16 3.20
N VAL A 109 10.27 24.16 3.34
CA VAL A 109 9.61 23.58 4.53
C VAL A 109 9.89 22.09 4.61
N ALA A 110 10.34 21.64 5.77
CA ALA A 110 10.67 20.25 6.07
C ALA A 110 10.03 19.77 7.38
N GLY A 111 10.29 18.53 7.76
CA GLY A 111 9.86 17.97 9.04
C GLY A 111 8.34 17.86 9.14
N ILE A 112 7.81 18.15 10.34
CA ILE A 112 6.41 17.88 10.70
C ILE A 112 5.39 18.61 9.80
N GLY A 113 5.72 19.80 9.32
CA GLY A 113 4.82 20.57 8.43
C GLY A 113 4.61 19.87 7.09
N LEU A 114 5.69 19.43 6.45
CA LEU A 114 5.63 18.68 5.20
C LEU A 114 4.94 17.32 5.38
N PHE A 115 5.29 16.61 6.45
CA PHE A 115 4.69 15.28 6.72
C PHE A 115 3.21 15.37 7.07
N SER A 116 2.75 16.42 7.73
CA SER A 116 1.32 16.64 7.98
C SER A 116 0.53 16.87 6.70
N LEU A 117 1.07 17.64 5.75
CA LEU A 117 0.46 17.84 4.43
C LEU A 117 0.44 16.53 3.63
N ALA A 118 1.53 15.77 3.68
CA ALA A 118 1.61 14.46 3.03
C ALA A 118 0.61 13.48 3.63
N LEU A 119 0.51 13.40 4.95
CA LEU A 119 -0.45 12.57 5.67
C LEU A 119 -1.90 12.93 5.29
N ALA A 120 -2.22 14.22 5.24
CA ALA A 120 -3.54 14.68 4.82
C ALA A 120 -3.85 14.30 3.37
N SER A 121 -2.92 14.54 2.43
CA SER A 121 -3.07 14.19 1.02
C SER A 121 -3.28 12.69 0.80
N GLU A 122 -2.49 11.83 1.48
CA GLU A 122 -2.63 10.38 1.39
C GLU A 122 -3.91 9.87 2.07
N GLY A 123 -4.33 10.49 3.18
CA GLY A 123 -5.61 10.21 3.83
C GLY A 123 -6.80 10.48 2.90
N ILE A 124 -6.79 11.62 2.23
CA ILE A 124 -7.83 11.98 1.24
C ILE A 124 -7.77 11.02 0.04
N SER A 125 -6.58 10.66 -0.42
CA SER A 125 -6.39 9.67 -1.49
C SER A 125 -7.02 8.33 -1.14
N ARG A 126 -6.81 7.86 0.09
CA ARG A 126 -7.41 6.62 0.58
C ARG A 126 -8.93 6.69 0.61
N PHE A 127 -9.48 7.82 1.06
CA PHE A 127 -10.91 8.04 1.07
C PHE A 127 -11.53 8.03 -0.33
N ILE A 128 -10.87 8.67 -1.32
CA ILE A 128 -11.25 8.63 -2.74
C ILE A 128 -11.27 7.18 -3.25
N GLY A 129 -10.21 6.41 -2.95
CA GLY A 129 -10.10 5.00 -3.36
C GLY A 129 -11.24 4.13 -2.82
N SER A 130 -11.63 4.33 -1.55
CA SER A 130 -12.77 3.67 -0.94
C SER A 130 -14.08 4.08 -1.62
N GLY A 131 -14.27 5.37 -1.92
CA GLY A 131 -15.43 5.88 -2.65
C GLY A 131 -15.58 5.30 -4.06
N LEU A 132 -14.47 5.19 -4.79
CA LEU A 132 -14.45 4.56 -6.13
C LEU A 132 -14.84 3.08 -6.07
N SER A 133 -14.37 2.37 -5.06
CA SER A 133 -14.68 0.94 -4.88
C SER A 133 -16.14 0.74 -4.44
N ALA A 134 -16.66 1.58 -3.53
CA ALA A 134 -18.04 1.55 -3.10
C ALA A 134 -19.04 1.93 -4.21
N SER A 135 -18.61 2.74 -5.18
CA SER A 135 -19.45 3.17 -6.32
C SER A 135 -19.54 2.12 -7.42
N LEU A 136 -18.64 1.14 -7.46
CA LEU A 136 -18.55 0.18 -8.55
C LEU A 136 -19.82 -0.67 -8.76
N PRO A 137 -20.50 -1.19 -7.72
CA PRO A 137 -21.72 -1.98 -7.89
C PRO A 137 -22.90 -1.19 -8.50
N HIS A 138 -22.82 0.14 -8.55
CA HIS A 138 -23.86 0.99 -9.11
C HIS A 138 -23.72 1.25 -10.62
N VAL A 139 -22.58 0.85 -11.19
CA VAL A 139 -22.24 1.08 -12.60
C VAL A 139 -21.92 -0.21 -13.37
N VAL A 140 -21.98 -1.37 -12.71
CA VAL A 140 -21.82 -2.69 -13.34
C VAL A 140 -22.85 -3.67 -12.82
N GLU A 141 -23.19 -4.67 -13.61
CA GLU A 141 -24.05 -5.78 -13.16
C GLU A 141 -23.39 -6.55 -12.01
N GLU A 142 -24.18 -6.99 -11.03
CA GLU A 142 -23.71 -7.70 -9.82
C GLU A 142 -22.75 -8.86 -10.11
N LYS A 143 -23.06 -9.69 -11.12
CA LYS A 143 -22.22 -10.80 -11.57
C LYS A 143 -20.84 -10.38 -12.10
N SER A 144 -20.67 -9.12 -12.49
CA SER A 144 -19.45 -8.56 -13.08
C SER A 144 -18.62 -7.72 -12.10
N VAL A 145 -19.14 -7.42 -10.91
CA VAL A 145 -18.48 -6.53 -9.92
C VAL A 145 -17.07 -7.00 -9.58
N VAL A 146 -16.87 -8.30 -9.32
CA VAL A 146 -15.56 -8.85 -8.95
C VAL A 146 -14.56 -8.70 -10.10
N ALA A 147 -14.96 -9.04 -11.32
CA ALA A 147 -14.10 -8.94 -12.50
C ALA A 147 -13.78 -7.47 -12.84
N ALA A 148 -14.78 -6.59 -12.76
CA ALA A 148 -14.62 -5.15 -13.00
C ALA A 148 -13.71 -4.50 -11.94
N ASN A 149 -13.85 -4.89 -10.67
CA ASN A 149 -12.97 -4.40 -9.60
C ASN A 149 -11.52 -4.87 -9.77
N ALA A 150 -11.30 -6.14 -10.10
CA ALA A 150 -9.97 -6.67 -10.39
C ALA A 150 -9.33 -5.95 -11.58
N PHE A 151 -10.07 -5.74 -12.67
CA PHE A 151 -9.64 -4.98 -13.85
C PHE A 151 -9.26 -3.54 -13.47
N ALA A 152 -10.16 -2.82 -12.81
CA ALA A 152 -9.97 -1.44 -12.42
C ALA A 152 -8.81 -1.25 -11.42
N ALA A 153 -8.61 -2.19 -10.49
CA ALA A 153 -7.50 -2.16 -9.53
C ALA A 153 -6.16 -2.41 -10.22
N THR A 154 -6.09 -3.41 -11.12
CA THR A 154 -4.87 -3.73 -11.87
C THR A 154 -4.42 -2.56 -12.73
N TRP A 155 -5.30 -2.02 -13.58
CA TRP A 155 -4.97 -0.89 -14.43
C TRP A 155 -4.74 0.39 -13.63
N GLY A 156 -5.43 0.58 -12.52
CA GLY A 156 -5.15 1.67 -11.59
C GLY A 156 -3.70 1.62 -11.07
N SER A 157 -3.23 0.43 -10.68
CA SER A 157 -1.84 0.23 -10.24
C SER A 157 -0.83 0.52 -11.35
N VAL A 158 -1.13 0.11 -12.60
CA VAL A 158 -0.31 0.45 -13.78
C VAL A 158 -0.23 1.96 -13.97
N LEU A 159 -1.36 2.67 -13.87
CA LEU A 159 -1.39 4.13 -13.99
C LEU A 159 -0.63 4.84 -12.85
N ALA A 160 -0.61 4.28 -11.64
CA ALA A 160 0.23 4.80 -10.55
C ALA A 160 1.73 4.65 -10.88
N VAL A 161 2.14 3.51 -11.44
CA VAL A 161 3.54 3.31 -11.90
C VAL A 161 3.89 4.29 -13.02
N VAL A 162 2.99 4.47 -13.99
CA VAL A 162 3.17 5.47 -15.07
C VAL A 162 3.30 6.87 -14.49
N GLY A 163 2.45 7.25 -13.53
CA GLY A 163 2.55 8.55 -12.83
C GLY A 163 3.91 8.73 -12.13
N GLY A 164 4.38 7.69 -11.44
CA GLY A 164 5.72 7.69 -10.84
C GLY A 164 6.84 7.87 -11.86
N GLY A 165 6.75 7.19 -13.00
CA GLY A 165 7.68 7.36 -14.13
C GLY A 165 7.65 8.78 -14.71
N CYS A 166 6.45 9.37 -14.86
CA CYS A 166 6.31 10.78 -15.28
C CYS A 166 6.99 11.73 -14.29
N ALA A 167 6.87 11.48 -12.97
CA ALA A 167 7.53 12.29 -11.95
C ALA A 167 9.06 12.23 -12.08
N ILE A 168 9.62 11.03 -12.29
CA ILE A 168 11.07 10.85 -12.51
C ILE A 168 11.53 11.57 -13.77
N GLY A 169 10.79 11.41 -14.88
CA GLY A 169 11.10 12.09 -16.14
C GLY A 169 11.00 13.61 -16.03
N LEU A 170 9.95 14.14 -15.39
CA LEU A 170 9.79 15.58 -15.19
C LEU A 170 10.89 16.15 -14.28
N ARG A 171 11.27 15.43 -13.23
CA ARG A 171 12.38 15.81 -12.35
C ARG A 171 13.72 15.91 -13.10
N ALA A 172 13.96 15.03 -14.07
CA ALA A 172 15.15 15.11 -14.93
C ALA A 172 15.19 16.40 -15.77
N LEU A 173 14.03 17.00 -16.07
CA LEU A 173 13.89 18.24 -16.83
C LEU A 173 13.90 19.49 -15.95
N THR A 174 13.28 19.42 -14.77
CA THR A 174 13.10 20.56 -13.86
C THR A 174 14.21 20.73 -12.82
N GLY A 175 15.04 19.72 -12.63
CA GLY A 175 16.12 19.73 -11.64
C GLY A 175 15.78 18.91 -10.37
N ALA A 176 16.81 18.65 -9.58
CA ALA A 176 16.73 17.86 -8.35
C ALA A 176 16.60 18.71 -7.07
N ASP A 177 16.60 20.02 -7.21
CA ASP A 177 16.46 21.02 -6.16
C ASP A 177 15.03 21.14 -5.60
N ASP A 178 14.82 22.04 -4.65
CA ASP A 178 13.49 22.31 -4.06
C ASP A 178 12.50 22.85 -5.12
N ALA A 179 12.95 23.69 -6.03
CA ALA A 179 12.10 24.25 -7.09
C ALA A 179 11.63 23.17 -8.08
N GLY A 180 12.54 22.34 -8.57
CA GLY A 180 12.22 21.21 -9.46
C GLY A 180 11.28 20.20 -8.78
N SER A 181 11.54 19.89 -7.51
CA SER A 181 10.68 19.00 -6.70
C SER A 181 9.28 19.59 -6.49
N ALA A 182 9.17 20.91 -6.28
CA ALA A 182 7.89 21.60 -6.15
C ALA A 182 7.08 21.53 -7.46
N TRP A 183 7.69 21.74 -8.62
CA TRP A 183 7.03 21.59 -9.92
C TRP A 183 6.49 20.17 -10.15
N VAL A 184 7.32 19.15 -9.89
CA VAL A 184 6.90 17.74 -9.99
C VAL A 184 5.71 17.45 -9.10
N THR A 185 5.77 17.93 -7.84
CA THR A 185 4.68 17.77 -6.88
C THR A 185 3.41 18.52 -7.33
N ALA A 186 3.53 19.75 -7.85
CA ALA A 186 2.39 20.55 -8.30
C ALA A 186 1.64 19.89 -9.47
N VAL A 187 2.36 19.33 -10.46
CA VAL A 187 1.76 18.65 -11.61
C VAL A 187 0.92 17.44 -11.17
N ALA A 188 1.25 16.79 -10.08
CA ALA A 188 0.45 15.68 -9.53
C ALA A 188 -1.00 16.10 -9.18
N ALA A 189 -1.25 17.40 -8.89
CA ALA A 189 -2.59 17.91 -8.62
C ALA A 189 -3.55 17.76 -9.81
N LEU A 190 -3.02 17.69 -11.04
CA LEU A 190 -3.83 17.47 -12.24
C LEU A 190 -4.59 16.14 -12.18
N GLY A 191 -4.03 15.12 -11.51
CA GLY A 191 -4.71 13.84 -11.32
C GLY A 191 -5.99 13.97 -10.49
N GLY A 192 -5.98 14.78 -9.43
CA GLY A 192 -7.18 15.06 -8.63
C GLY A 192 -8.18 15.94 -9.36
N ILE A 193 -7.71 16.98 -10.07
CA ILE A 193 -8.56 17.85 -10.89
C ILE A 193 -9.27 17.03 -11.96
N GLY A 194 -8.54 16.18 -12.71
CA GLY A 194 -9.11 15.30 -13.72
C GLY A 194 -10.14 14.33 -13.13
N ALA A 195 -9.85 13.74 -11.96
CA ALA A 195 -10.78 12.88 -11.27
C ALA A 195 -12.08 13.63 -10.85
N ALA A 196 -11.96 14.87 -10.36
CA ALA A 196 -13.10 15.70 -10.00
C ALA A 196 -13.98 16.04 -11.21
N VAL A 197 -13.36 16.43 -12.34
CA VAL A 197 -14.06 16.76 -13.60
C VAL A 197 -14.82 15.53 -14.12
N LEU A 198 -14.18 14.37 -14.14
CA LEU A 198 -14.81 13.13 -14.58
C LEU A 198 -15.95 12.72 -13.63
N ALA A 199 -15.76 12.85 -12.31
CA ALA A 199 -16.80 12.56 -11.33
C ALA A 199 -17.99 13.51 -11.42
N ALA A 200 -17.77 14.78 -11.79
CA ALA A 200 -18.84 15.75 -12.00
C ALA A 200 -19.79 15.37 -13.16
N GLY A 201 -19.31 14.56 -14.10
CA GLY A 201 -20.12 14.07 -15.22
C GLY A 201 -21.15 12.98 -14.88
N PHE A 202 -21.12 12.39 -13.68
CA PHE A 202 -22.15 11.42 -13.26
C PHE A 202 -23.50 12.09 -12.98
N ALA A 203 -24.58 11.36 -13.20
CA ALA A 203 -25.91 11.79 -12.75
C ALA A 203 -25.97 11.86 -11.21
N ARG A 204 -26.81 12.76 -10.68
CA ARG A 204 -27.00 12.90 -9.24
C ARG A 204 -27.61 11.61 -8.66
N GLY A 205 -27.05 11.10 -7.57
CA GLY A 205 -27.53 9.88 -6.89
C GLY A 205 -27.13 8.57 -7.56
N LEU A 206 -26.55 8.57 -8.78
CA LEU A 206 -26.19 7.34 -9.50
C LEU A 206 -25.22 6.45 -8.73
N LEU A 207 -24.26 7.03 -8.03
CA LEU A 207 -23.20 6.31 -7.33
C LEU A 207 -23.58 5.86 -5.91
N GLY A 208 -24.82 6.15 -5.48
CA GLY A 208 -25.32 5.81 -4.15
C GLY A 208 -24.89 6.79 -3.05
N PRO A 209 -25.20 6.49 -1.78
CA PRO A 209 -25.79 5.25 -1.29
C PRO A 209 -27.29 5.14 -1.61
N SER A 210 -27.75 3.92 -1.84
CA SER A 210 -29.19 3.65 -2.09
C SER A 210 -30.02 3.62 -0.79
N THR A 211 -29.39 3.30 0.34
CA THR A 211 -29.97 3.31 1.71
C THR A 211 -28.97 3.96 2.65
N VAL A 212 -29.47 4.81 3.56
CA VAL A 212 -28.63 5.46 4.57
C VAL A 212 -28.83 4.71 5.88
N ASP A 213 -27.81 3.92 6.27
CA ASP A 213 -27.75 3.29 7.58
C ASP A 213 -27.01 4.21 8.57
N GLU A 214 -27.67 4.63 9.64
CA GLU A 214 -27.10 5.58 10.61
C GLU A 214 -26.62 4.89 11.89
N PRO A 215 -25.32 4.53 12.03
CA PRO A 215 -24.78 4.28 13.36
C PRO A 215 -24.71 5.61 14.14
N SER A 216 -25.24 5.63 15.35
CA SER A 216 -25.31 6.82 16.21
C SER A 216 -23.93 7.40 16.55
N ASN A 217 -22.84 6.60 16.47
CA ASN A 217 -21.46 7.03 16.68
C ASN A 217 -20.50 6.24 15.78
N PRO A 218 -19.99 6.85 14.68
CA PRO A 218 -19.10 6.18 13.73
C PRO A 218 -17.78 5.67 14.36
N ALA A 219 -17.18 6.45 15.27
CA ALA A 219 -15.93 6.08 15.92
C ALA A 219 -16.09 4.83 16.80
N LEU A 220 -17.20 4.77 17.54
CA LEU A 220 -17.52 3.61 18.37
C LEU A 220 -17.84 2.38 17.51
N ALA A 221 -18.54 2.54 16.39
CA ALA A 221 -18.84 1.46 15.45
C ALA A 221 -17.53 0.88 14.86
N VAL A 222 -16.58 1.74 14.45
CA VAL A 222 -15.27 1.31 13.97
C VAL A 222 -14.47 0.60 15.06
N ALA A 223 -14.40 1.17 16.27
CA ALA A 223 -13.69 0.54 17.39
C ALA A 223 -14.26 -0.84 17.75
N ARG A 224 -15.59 -0.97 17.81
CA ARG A 224 -16.27 -2.26 18.01
C ARG A 224 -15.99 -3.22 16.85
N GLY A 225 -16.05 -2.75 15.61
CA GLY A 225 -15.74 -3.56 14.43
C GLY A 225 -14.32 -4.12 14.45
N LEU A 226 -13.33 -3.32 14.83
CA LEU A 226 -11.93 -3.76 14.97
C LEU A 226 -11.78 -4.77 16.13
N ALA A 227 -12.45 -4.54 17.26
CA ALA A 227 -12.44 -5.47 18.39
C ALA A 227 -13.09 -6.82 18.04
N ASP A 228 -14.22 -6.80 17.35
CA ASP A 228 -14.90 -8.01 16.87
C ASP A 228 -14.05 -8.73 15.80
N GLY A 229 -13.39 -7.98 14.90
CA GLY A 229 -12.42 -8.52 13.94
C GLY A 229 -11.25 -9.20 14.63
N ALA A 230 -10.69 -8.60 15.67
CA ALA A 230 -9.61 -9.18 16.47
C ALA A 230 -10.04 -10.49 17.16
N LYS A 231 -11.26 -10.49 17.74
CA LYS A 231 -11.83 -11.69 18.36
C LYS A 231 -12.07 -12.81 17.35
N ALA A 232 -12.60 -12.48 16.16
CA ALA A 232 -12.80 -13.45 15.08
C ALA A 232 -11.47 -14.00 14.55
N ALA A 233 -10.48 -13.14 14.31
CA ALA A 233 -9.14 -13.54 13.89
C ALA A 233 -8.48 -14.47 14.91
N TRP A 234 -8.57 -14.13 16.21
CA TRP A 234 -8.01 -14.96 17.30
C TRP A 234 -8.67 -16.32 17.41
N ARG A 235 -9.97 -16.41 17.11
CA ARG A 235 -10.71 -17.68 17.12
C ARG A 235 -10.45 -18.55 15.90
N THR A 236 -9.81 -18.01 14.86
CA THR A 236 -9.50 -18.72 13.62
C THR A 236 -7.99 -18.99 13.56
N PRO A 237 -7.53 -20.22 13.89
CA PRO A 237 -6.10 -20.53 14.04
C PRO A 237 -5.25 -20.27 12.82
N SER A 238 -5.77 -20.55 11.62
CA SER A 238 -5.08 -20.29 10.34
C SER A 238 -4.83 -18.82 10.11
N VAL A 239 -5.78 -17.97 10.51
CA VAL A 239 -5.68 -16.50 10.41
C VAL A 239 -4.69 -15.98 11.45
N THR A 240 -4.77 -16.40 12.69
CA THR A 240 -3.83 -16.01 13.76
C THR A 240 -2.39 -16.39 13.37
N ALA A 241 -2.18 -17.64 12.93
CA ALA A 241 -0.87 -18.08 12.47
C ALA A 241 -0.37 -17.30 11.25
N GLY A 242 -1.27 -17.00 10.30
CA GLY A 242 -1.00 -16.16 9.13
C GLY A 242 -0.59 -14.74 9.52
N PHE A 243 -1.29 -14.12 10.48
CA PHE A 243 -0.98 -12.77 10.97
C PHE A 243 0.41 -12.72 11.64
N VAL A 244 0.76 -13.72 12.47
CA VAL A 244 2.10 -13.79 13.06
C VAL A 244 3.19 -13.81 11.98
N ALA A 245 3.04 -14.65 10.97
CA ALA A 245 3.97 -14.71 9.84
C ALA A 245 4.08 -13.39 9.08
N LEU A 246 2.94 -12.80 8.75
CA LEU A 246 2.89 -11.59 7.93
C LEU A 246 3.42 -10.36 8.68
N PHE A 247 3.08 -10.18 9.96
CA PHE A 247 3.56 -9.04 10.72
C PHE A 247 5.05 -9.14 11.02
N ALA A 248 5.57 -10.35 11.28
CA ALA A 248 7.01 -10.57 11.35
C ALA A 248 7.71 -10.19 10.05
N HIS A 249 7.14 -10.58 8.89
CA HIS A 249 7.66 -10.16 7.59
C HIS A 249 7.58 -8.64 7.40
N ARG A 250 6.47 -7.98 7.77
CA ARG A 250 6.32 -6.53 7.61
C ARG A 250 7.28 -5.73 8.47
N ALA A 251 7.51 -6.16 9.72
CA ALA A 251 8.50 -5.55 10.59
C ALA A 251 9.92 -5.67 10.01
N SER A 252 10.31 -6.89 9.61
CA SER A 252 11.61 -7.16 8.98
C SER A 252 11.79 -6.37 7.69
N TYR A 253 10.76 -6.36 6.83
CA TYR A 253 10.77 -5.61 5.58
C TYR A 253 10.93 -4.10 5.81
N GLY A 254 10.24 -3.53 6.81
CA GLY A 254 10.37 -2.12 7.18
C GLY A 254 11.81 -1.75 7.56
N ILE A 255 12.45 -2.57 8.39
CA ILE A 255 13.87 -2.41 8.76
C ILE A 255 14.76 -2.46 7.50
N SER A 256 14.59 -3.50 6.68
CA SER A 256 15.38 -3.71 5.48
C SER A 256 15.22 -2.60 4.45
N LEU A 257 13.99 -2.11 4.29
CA LEU A 257 13.67 -1.00 3.39
C LEU A 257 14.40 0.28 3.80
N LEU A 258 14.37 0.64 5.09
CA LEU A 258 15.07 1.82 5.60
C LEU A 258 16.58 1.70 5.37
N VAL A 259 17.18 0.57 5.75
CA VAL A 259 18.62 0.30 5.52
C VAL A 259 18.96 0.44 4.05
N THR A 260 18.19 -0.21 3.16
CA THR A 260 18.48 -0.20 1.72
C THR A 260 18.33 1.18 1.10
N VAL A 261 17.30 1.95 1.47
CA VAL A 261 17.11 3.33 0.96
C VAL A 261 18.25 4.24 1.40
N LEU A 262 18.66 4.18 2.67
CA LEU A 262 19.81 4.96 3.18
C LEU A 262 21.12 4.56 2.51
N LEU A 263 21.37 3.25 2.31
CA LEU A 263 22.54 2.77 1.57
C LEU A 263 22.56 3.31 0.15
N MET A 264 21.45 3.21 -0.58
CA MET A 264 21.33 3.69 -1.96
C MET A 264 21.62 5.20 -2.05
N ARG A 265 21.12 5.97 -1.09
CA ARG A 265 21.31 7.42 -1.07
C ARG A 265 22.70 7.82 -0.58
N ASN A 266 23.09 7.40 0.62
CA ASN A 266 24.21 7.99 1.37
C ASN A 266 25.53 7.27 1.12
N HIS A 267 25.50 5.96 0.82
CA HIS A 267 26.70 5.17 0.58
C HIS A 267 27.02 5.03 -0.91
N PHE A 268 26.01 4.70 -1.73
CA PHE A 268 26.21 4.50 -3.16
C PHE A 268 25.98 5.74 -4.02
N ALA A 269 25.40 6.80 -3.44
CA ALA A 269 25.01 8.02 -4.17
C ALA A 269 24.18 7.72 -5.45
N ALA A 270 23.39 6.64 -5.42
CA ALA A 270 22.66 6.11 -6.57
C ALA A 270 21.45 6.96 -7.00
N GLY A 271 21.07 7.97 -6.21
CA GLY A 271 20.01 8.92 -6.52
C GLY A 271 18.66 8.28 -6.80
N MET A 272 17.84 8.97 -7.60
CA MET A 272 16.51 8.50 -8.01
C MET A 272 16.57 7.28 -8.93
N THR A 273 17.62 7.11 -9.71
CA THR A 273 17.80 5.97 -10.61
C THR A 273 17.90 4.67 -9.81
N GLY A 274 18.77 4.64 -8.78
CA GLY A 274 18.90 3.47 -7.92
C GLY A 274 17.61 3.13 -7.15
N LEU A 275 16.82 4.16 -6.73
CA LEU A 275 15.51 3.93 -6.15
C LEU A 275 14.53 3.34 -7.18
N GLY A 276 14.57 3.83 -8.42
CA GLY A 276 13.76 3.30 -9.53
C GLY A 276 14.09 1.84 -9.84
N GLU A 277 15.38 1.49 -9.90
CA GLU A 277 15.84 0.11 -10.07
C GLU A 277 15.38 -0.78 -8.93
N MET A 278 15.54 -0.34 -7.68
CA MET A 278 15.06 -1.08 -6.51
C MET A 278 13.53 -1.31 -6.57
N ALA A 279 12.76 -0.28 -6.93
CA ALA A 279 11.32 -0.39 -7.09
C ALA A 279 10.92 -1.35 -8.22
N ALA A 280 11.67 -1.37 -9.33
CA ALA A 280 11.45 -2.29 -10.45
C ALA A 280 11.71 -3.74 -10.04
N PHE A 281 12.84 -4.02 -9.37
CA PHE A 281 13.15 -5.37 -8.86
C PHE A 281 12.12 -5.82 -7.81
N ALA A 282 11.74 -4.96 -6.87
CA ALA A 282 10.70 -5.24 -5.89
C ALA A 282 9.35 -5.55 -6.57
N GLY A 283 8.95 -4.74 -7.55
CA GLY A 283 7.73 -4.94 -8.34
C GLY A 283 7.75 -6.24 -9.14
N ALA A 284 8.88 -6.57 -9.77
CA ALA A 284 9.06 -7.85 -10.47
C ALA A 284 8.91 -9.04 -9.50
N GLY A 285 9.47 -8.94 -8.29
CA GLY A 285 9.30 -9.96 -7.25
C GLY A 285 7.83 -10.19 -6.88
N ILE A 286 7.07 -9.11 -6.70
CA ILE A 286 5.63 -9.14 -6.43
C ILE A 286 4.87 -9.84 -7.58
N LEU A 287 5.16 -9.49 -8.83
CA LEU A 287 4.50 -10.06 -10.01
C LEU A 287 4.78 -11.56 -10.14
N VAL A 288 6.03 -11.97 -10.07
CA VAL A 288 6.44 -13.39 -10.14
C VAL A 288 5.80 -14.19 -9.01
N ALA A 289 5.82 -13.66 -7.79
CA ALA A 289 5.18 -14.31 -6.64
C ALA A 289 3.66 -14.45 -6.84
N GLY A 290 2.99 -13.41 -7.36
CA GLY A 290 1.56 -13.45 -7.66
C GLY A 290 1.21 -14.60 -8.63
N LEU A 291 2.02 -14.80 -9.67
CA LEU A 291 1.82 -15.86 -10.65
C LEU A 291 2.08 -17.27 -10.06
N LEU A 292 3.09 -17.39 -9.20
CA LEU A 292 3.52 -18.68 -8.66
C LEU A 292 2.70 -19.14 -7.45
N THR A 293 2.09 -18.25 -6.68
CA THR A 293 1.47 -18.56 -5.37
C THR A 293 0.40 -19.65 -5.48
N ALA A 294 -0.48 -19.58 -6.50
CA ALA A 294 -1.54 -20.58 -6.66
C ALA A 294 -0.99 -22.00 -6.93
N TRP A 295 0.08 -22.11 -7.73
CA TRP A 295 0.77 -23.36 -7.98
C TRP A 295 1.49 -23.87 -6.73
N LEU A 296 2.21 -23.00 -6.00
CA LEU A 296 2.88 -23.35 -4.76
C LEU A 296 1.90 -23.90 -3.71
N LEU A 297 0.75 -23.23 -3.53
CA LEU A 297 -0.28 -23.66 -2.59
C LEU A 297 -0.86 -25.04 -2.94
N LYS A 298 -1.11 -25.31 -4.22
CA LYS A 298 -1.58 -26.63 -4.69
C LYS A 298 -0.54 -27.73 -4.50
N ARG A 299 0.75 -27.41 -4.69
CA ARG A 299 1.84 -28.40 -4.68
C ARG A 299 2.33 -28.72 -3.27
N PHE A 300 2.44 -27.72 -2.37
CA PHE A 300 3.10 -27.86 -1.09
C PHE A 300 2.17 -27.64 0.12
N GLY A 301 1.01 -27.06 -0.09
CA GLY A 301 0.08 -26.68 0.98
C GLY A 301 0.48 -25.39 1.70
N ARG A 302 -0.51 -24.74 2.34
CA ARG A 302 -0.40 -23.38 2.91
C ARG A 302 0.73 -23.24 3.92
N VAL A 303 0.82 -24.15 4.90
CA VAL A 303 1.81 -24.06 6.00
C VAL A 303 3.25 -24.08 5.46
N ARG A 304 3.55 -25.03 4.55
CA ARG A 304 4.90 -25.15 3.99
C ARG A 304 5.25 -23.94 3.12
N VAL A 305 4.28 -23.39 2.39
CA VAL A 305 4.47 -22.20 1.55
C VAL A 305 4.76 -20.97 2.41
N VAL A 306 4.03 -20.77 3.51
CA VAL A 306 4.25 -19.65 4.45
C VAL A 306 5.64 -19.76 5.09
N VAL A 307 6.00 -20.93 5.64
CA VAL A 307 7.30 -21.14 6.26
C VAL A 307 8.43 -20.99 5.23
N GLY A 308 8.27 -21.57 4.03
CA GLY A 308 9.24 -21.47 2.94
C GLY A 308 9.47 -20.03 2.49
N ALA A 309 8.42 -19.21 2.41
CA ALA A 309 8.53 -17.79 2.08
C ALA A 309 9.30 -17.01 3.15
N LEU A 310 9.05 -17.24 4.43
CA LEU A 310 9.80 -16.60 5.53
C LEU A 310 11.26 -17.03 5.57
N VAL A 311 11.54 -18.31 5.35
CA VAL A 311 12.92 -18.84 5.28
C VAL A 311 13.64 -18.25 4.05
N LEU A 312 12.96 -18.18 2.88
CA LEU A 312 13.51 -17.54 1.70
C LEU A 312 13.86 -16.07 1.96
N ALA A 313 12.97 -15.33 2.62
CA ALA A 313 13.22 -13.94 2.99
C ALA A 313 14.41 -13.82 3.97
N ALA A 314 14.53 -14.72 4.97
CA ALA A 314 15.64 -14.74 5.90
C ALA A 314 16.98 -15.04 5.19
N VAL A 315 17.00 -16.02 4.30
CA VAL A 315 18.20 -16.38 3.50
C VAL A 315 18.57 -15.25 2.55
N ALA A 316 17.60 -14.67 1.82
CA ALA A 316 17.84 -13.54 0.95
C ALA A 316 18.38 -12.34 1.73
N GLN A 317 17.82 -12.05 2.91
CA GLN A 317 18.29 -10.96 3.76
C GLN A 317 19.72 -11.17 4.25
N SER A 318 20.07 -12.39 4.70
CA SER A 318 21.43 -12.68 5.17
C SER A 318 22.44 -12.86 4.03
N ALA A 319 22.12 -13.64 3.01
CA ALA A 319 23.10 -13.96 1.95
C ALA A 319 23.30 -12.81 0.97
N LEU A 320 22.28 -12.02 0.68
CA LEU A 320 22.29 -10.94 -0.31
C LEU A 320 22.26 -9.54 0.32
N GLY A 321 21.55 -9.37 1.44
CA GLY A 321 21.46 -8.09 2.14
C GLY A 321 22.75 -7.71 2.87
N LEU A 322 23.39 -8.66 3.59
CA LEU A 322 24.60 -8.40 4.37
C LEU A 322 25.84 -7.95 3.56
N PRO A 323 26.08 -8.42 2.32
CA PRO A 323 27.17 -7.91 1.51
C PRO A 323 27.06 -6.41 1.19
N MET A 324 25.86 -5.83 1.28
CA MET A 324 25.59 -4.40 1.07
C MET A 324 26.20 -3.86 -0.24
N THR A 325 25.98 -4.55 -1.36
CA THR A 325 26.30 -4.08 -2.71
C THR A 325 25.04 -3.81 -3.50
N ILE A 326 25.10 -2.95 -4.53
CA ILE A 326 23.90 -2.64 -5.33
C ILE A 326 23.28 -3.91 -5.94
N PRO A 327 24.01 -4.79 -6.65
CA PRO A 327 23.40 -5.97 -7.27
C PRO A 327 22.75 -6.92 -6.25
N THR A 328 23.40 -7.13 -5.11
CA THR A 328 22.86 -8.02 -4.08
C THR A 328 21.66 -7.41 -3.38
N ALA A 329 21.65 -6.09 -3.15
CA ALA A 329 20.50 -5.38 -2.58
C ALA A 329 19.27 -5.43 -3.51
N LEU A 330 19.46 -5.28 -4.83
CA LEU A 330 18.37 -5.41 -5.82
C LEU A 330 17.79 -6.83 -5.84
N LEU A 331 18.65 -7.85 -5.83
CA LEU A 331 18.20 -9.24 -5.79
C LEU A 331 17.50 -9.59 -4.45
N ALA A 332 18.02 -9.07 -3.34
CA ALA A 332 17.36 -9.18 -2.03
C ALA A 332 15.97 -8.52 -2.05
N ALA A 333 15.85 -7.32 -2.61
CA ALA A 333 14.57 -6.63 -2.77
C ALA A 333 13.57 -7.47 -3.57
N PHE A 334 13.99 -8.07 -4.69
CA PHE A 334 13.15 -8.99 -5.48
C PHE A 334 12.63 -10.17 -4.66
N LEU A 335 13.52 -10.88 -3.97
CA LEU A 335 13.16 -12.10 -3.23
C LEU A 335 12.34 -11.79 -1.98
N VAL A 336 12.71 -10.75 -1.22
CA VAL A 336 12.01 -10.37 0.02
C VAL A 336 10.61 -9.85 -0.28
N THR A 337 10.43 -9.00 -1.29
CA THR A 337 9.08 -8.50 -1.66
C THR A 337 8.23 -9.60 -2.27
N GLY A 338 8.84 -10.49 -3.06
CA GLY A 338 8.17 -11.69 -3.58
C GLY A 338 7.67 -12.59 -2.45
N ALA A 339 8.51 -12.89 -1.46
CA ALA A 339 8.12 -13.65 -0.27
C ALA A 339 6.95 -12.97 0.47
N GLY A 340 7.00 -11.65 0.65
CA GLY A 340 5.92 -10.87 1.25
C GLY A 340 4.61 -10.97 0.49
N GLN A 341 4.65 -10.97 -0.82
CA GLN A 341 3.46 -11.14 -1.66
C GLN A 341 2.86 -12.54 -1.51
N VAL A 342 3.69 -13.59 -1.49
CA VAL A 342 3.23 -14.96 -1.21
C VAL A 342 2.52 -15.03 0.13
N LEU A 343 3.14 -14.48 1.19
CA LEU A 343 2.57 -14.43 2.53
C LEU A 343 1.22 -13.71 2.55
N LYS A 344 1.16 -12.53 1.91
CA LYS A 344 -0.08 -11.75 1.80
C LYS A 344 -1.19 -12.56 1.16
N LEU A 345 -0.94 -13.19 0.03
CA LEU A 345 -1.94 -14.01 -0.68
C LEU A 345 -2.37 -15.23 0.14
N CYS A 346 -1.47 -15.85 0.91
CA CYS A 346 -1.81 -16.94 1.83
C CYS A 346 -2.74 -16.46 2.96
N VAL A 347 -2.46 -15.30 3.54
CA VAL A 347 -3.28 -14.71 4.61
C VAL A 347 -4.64 -14.25 4.07
N ASP A 348 -4.67 -13.57 2.93
CA ASP A 348 -5.92 -13.16 2.26
C ASP A 348 -6.82 -14.39 2.00
N SER A 349 -6.23 -15.49 1.52
CA SER A 349 -6.94 -16.76 1.33
C SER A 349 -7.44 -17.36 2.65
N SER A 350 -6.66 -17.27 3.75
CA SER A 350 -7.10 -17.75 5.07
C SER A 350 -8.30 -16.95 5.58
N VAL A 351 -8.27 -15.64 5.46
CA VAL A 351 -9.38 -14.78 5.87
C VAL A 351 -10.62 -15.06 5.03
N GLN A 352 -10.46 -15.24 3.71
CA GLN A 352 -11.58 -15.50 2.81
C GLN A 352 -12.25 -16.85 3.03
N LEU A 353 -11.48 -17.91 3.32
CA LEU A 353 -11.98 -19.27 3.39
C LEU A 353 -12.34 -19.74 4.81
N ASP A 354 -11.60 -19.25 5.81
CA ASP A 354 -11.64 -19.82 7.16
C ASP A 354 -12.40 -18.91 8.16
N VAL A 355 -12.71 -17.63 7.79
CA VAL A 355 -13.49 -16.71 8.61
C VAL A 355 -14.94 -16.67 8.14
N ALA A 356 -15.88 -16.68 9.10
CA ALA A 356 -17.31 -16.52 8.84
C ALA A 356 -17.61 -15.22 8.08
N ASP A 357 -18.58 -15.26 7.16
CA ASP A 357 -18.85 -14.17 6.21
C ASP A 357 -19.14 -12.83 6.90
N GLU A 358 -19.89 -12.87 8.00
CA GLU A 358 -20.29 -11.70 8.79
C GLU A 358 -19.10 -11.00 9.48
N ALA A 359 -18.00 -11.74 9.75
CA ALA A 359 -16.81 -11.23 10.41
C ALA A 359 -15.68 -10.88 9.43
N ARG A 360 -15.74 -11.38 8.18
CA ARG A 360 -14.65 -11.30 7.19
C ARG A 360 -14.20 -9.87 6.92
N GLY A 361 -15.13 -8.96 6.68
CA GLY A 361 -14.82 -7.55 6.44
C GLY A 361 -14.12 -6.88 7.63
N ARG A 362 -14.52 -7.22 8.87
CA ARG A 362 -13.90 -6.69 10.10
C ARG A 362 -12.48 -7.22 10.30
N VAL A 363 -12.24 -8.49 9.96
CA VAL A 363 -10.91 -9.10 10.00
C VAL A 363 -9.99 -8.47 8.95
N PHE A 364 -10.49 -8.18 7.74
CA PHE A 364 -9.71 -7.45 6.73
C PHE A 364 -9.38 -6.03 7.17
N ALA A 365 -10.34 -5.30 7.77
CA ALA A 365 -10.08 -3.95 8.28
C ALA A 365 -9.01 -3.94 9.37
N LEU A 366 -9.07 -4.89 10.32
CA LEU A 366 -8.03 -5.08 11.33
C LEU A 366 -6.67 -5.40 10.71
N TYR A 367 -6.66 -6.33 9.76
CA TYR A 367 -5.48 -6.76 9.05
C TYR A 367 -4.77 -5.60 8.33
N ASP A 368 -5.50 -4.82 7.52
CA ASP A 368 -4.95 -3.68 6.80
C ASP A 368 -4.40 -2.62 7.75
N THR A 369 -5.07 -2.39 8.89
CA THR A 369 -4.63 -1.47 9.93
C THR A 369 -3.31 -1.91 10.53
N LEU A 370 -3.22 -3.14 11.03
CA LEU A 370 -2.02 -3.68 11.67
C LEU A 370 -0.86 -3.85 10.70
N PHE A 371 -1.15 -4.19 9.44
CA PHE A 371 -0.16 -4.39 8.39
C PHE A 371 0.71 -3.14 8.16
N ASN A 372 0.10 -1.97 8.08
CA ASN A 372 0.82 -0.71 7.87
C ASN A 372 1.43 -0.17 9.16
N ILE A 373 0.74 -0.26 10.31
CA ILE A 373 1.27 0.16 11.61
C ILE A 373 2.54 -0.62 11.95
N THR A 374 2.54 -1.94 11.74
CA THR A 374 3.72 -2.79 12.01
C THR A 374 4.95 -2.30 11.23
N GLN A 375 4.79 -1.96 9.97
CA GLN A 375 5.90 -1.44 9.18
C GLN A 375 6.37 -0.06 9.66
N VAL A 376 5.44 0.86 9.94
CA VAL A 376 5.78 2.21 10.43
C VAL A 376 6.54 2.12 11.76
N VAL A 377 6.06 1.32 12.70
CA VAL A 377 6.73 1.11 14.00
C VAL A 377 8.14 0.55 13.79
N ALA A 378 8.29 -0.48 12.94
CA ALA A 378 9.59 -1.09 12.68
C ALA A 378 10.58 -0.11 12.02
N VAL A 379 10.13 0.68 11.04
CA VAL A 379 10.94 1.72 10.40
C VAL A 379 11.34 2.79 11.42
N SER A 380 10.37 3.26 12.23
CA SER A 380 10.64 4.30 13.24
C SER A 380 11.64 3.85 14.30
N LEU A 381 11.51 2.63 14.79
CA LEU A 381 12.47 2.05 15.74
C LEU A 381 13.86 1.87 15.11
N ALA A 382 13.93 1.38 13.89
CA ALA A 382 15.20 1.24 13.17
C ALA A 382 15.86 2.61 12.94
N ALA A 383 15.08 3.64 12.65
CA ALA A 383 15.58 5.00 12.41
C ALA A 383 16.28 5.64 13.62
N THR A 384 15.98 5.19 14.85
CA THR A 384 16.63 5.70 16.05
C THR A 384 18.04 5.18 16.28
N VAL A 385 18.41 4.06 15.60
CA VAL A 385 19.69 3.37 15.86
C VAL A 385 20.55 3.20 14.59
N ILE A 386 20.00 3.50 13.42
CA ILE A 386 20.73 3.32 12.14
C ILE A 386 21.78 4.43 11.98
N PRO A 387 23.03 4.09 11.55
CA PRO A 387 24.04 5.08 11.21
C PRO A 387 23.62 5.93 9.99
N ALA A 388 24.16 7.16 9.90
CA ALA A 388 23.82 8.09 8.83
C ALA A 388 24.18 7.58 7.41
N ASP A 389 25.20 6.73 7.29
CA ASP A 389 25.59 6.11 6.02
C ASP A 389 24.68 4.92 5.60
N GLY A 390 23.76 4.51 6.47
CA GLY A 390 22.85 3.39 6.27
C GLY A 390 23.49 2.00 6.46
N ARG A 391 24.79 1.92 6.76
CA ARG A 391 25.46 0.62 6.95
C ARG A 391 25.19 0.04 8.33
N SER A 392 24.22 -0.83 8.40
CA SER A 392 23.83 -1.48 9.67
C SER A 392 23.62 -2.98 9.51
N PRO A 393 24.71 -3.79 9.55
CA PRO A 393 24.60 -5.24 9.57
C PRO A 393 23.72 -5.75 10.72
N GLY A 394 23.80 -5.10 11.89
CA GLY A 394 23.00 -5.47 13.06
C GLY A 394 21.50 -5.39 12.80
N LEU A 395 21.01 -4.35 12.10
CA LEU A 395 19.60 -4.24 11.74
C LEU A 395 19.18 -5.31 10.71
N LEU A 396 20.06 -5.66 9.76
CA LEU A 396 19.78 -6.72 8.79
C LEU A 396 19.76 -8.10 9.45
N VAL A 397 20.63 -8.35 10.44
CA VAL A 397 20.58 -9.56 11.28
C VAL A 397 19.29 -9.59 12.10
N THR A 398 18.89 -8.47 12.71
CA THR A 398 17.61 -8.35 13.42
C THR A 398 16.44 -8.68 12.51
N ALA A 399 16.40 -8.15 11.29
CA ALA A 399 15.37 -8.48 10.30
C ALA A 399 15.38 -9.99 9.97
N THR A 400 16.56 -10.62 9.80
CA THR A 400 16.68 -12.07 9.58
C THR A 400 16.11 -12.87 10.74
N VAL A 401 16.44 -12.51 11.97
CA VAL A 401 15.92 -13.18 13.18
C VAL A 401 14.40 -13.05 13.27
N LEU A 402 13.84 -11.87 12.95
CA LEU A 402 12.39 -11.67 12.95
C LEU A 402 11.68 -12.53 11.89
N TYR A 403 12.26 -12.73 10.69
CA TYR A 403 11.72 -13.67 9.69
C TYR A 403 11.67 -15.10 10.25
N LEU A 404 12.75 -15.57 10.87
CA LEU A 404 12.83 -16.92 11.45
C LEU A 404 11.89 -17.07 12.66
N ALA A 405 11.79 -16.04 13.51
CA ALA A 405 10.85 -16.01 14.63
C ALA A 405 9.39 -16.05 14.12
N GLY A 406 9.09 -15.35 13.03
CA GLY A 406 7.80 -15.41 12.34
C GLY A 406 7.48 -16.82 11.84
N ALA A 407 8.45 -17.52 11.25
CA ALA A 407 8.28 -18.91 10.80
C ALA A 407 7.99 -19.86 11.97
N ALA A 408 8.77 -19.74 13.04
CA ALA A 408 8.55 -20.53 14.26
C ALA A 408 7.19 -20.21 14.91
N GLY A 409 6.85 -18.92 15.03
CA GLY A 409 5.57 -18.46 15.58
C GLY A 409 4.37 -18.94 14.76
N HIS A 410 4.47 -18.96 13.43
CA HIS A 410 3.44 -19.53 12.55
C HIS A 410 3.20 -21.01 12.85
N LEU A 411 4.26 -21.80 12.97
CA LEU A 411 4.17 -23.23 13.29
C LEU A 411 3.57 -23.47 14.67
N LEU A 412 3.98 -22.69 15.68
CA LEU A 412 3.49 -22.82 17.04
C LEU A 412 2.02 -22.41 17.18
N ALA A 413 1.62 -21.31 16.54
CA ALA A 413 0.22 -20.84 16.53
C ALA A 413 -0.71 -21.84 15.83
N GLY A 414 -0.25 -22.47 14.74
CA GLY A 414 -1.01 -23.51 14.04
C GLY A 414 -1.19 -24.80 14.84
N ARG A 415 -0.20 -25.20 15.68
CA ARG A 415 -0.26 -26.42 16.50
C ARG A 415 -1.18 -26.32 17.72
N LYS A 416 -1.27 -25.18 18.36
CA LYS A 416 -2.07 -24.99 19.60
C LYS A 416 -3.56 -25.30 19.45
N HIS A 417 -4.08 -25.43 18.25
CA HIS A 417 -5.51 -25.66 17.99
C HIS A 417 -5.81 -27.06 17.41
N GLN A 418 -4.78 -27.89 17.13
CA GLN A 418 -5.02 -29.31 16.79
C GLN A 418 -5.21 -30.19 18.06
N ILE A 419 -5.00 -29.61 19.25
CA ILE A 419 -5.06 -30.29 20.55
C ILE A 419 -6.34 -29.91 21.35
N ARG A 420 -7.18 -29.06 20.81
CA ARG A 420 -8.53 -28.75 21.34
C ARG A 420 -9.62 -29.20 20.36
#